data_30f1704e223c8ee3c890a76b2d891827
#
_entry.id   30f1704e223c8ee3c890a76b2d891827
#
_cell.length_a   1.000
_cell.length_b   1.000
_cell.length_c   1.000
_cell.angle_alpha   90.00
_cell.angle_beta   90.00
_cell.angle_gamma   90.00
#
_symmetry.space_group_name_H-M   'P 1'
#
loop_
_entity.id
_entity.type
_entity.pdbx_description
1 polymer ?
#
loop_
_entity_poly.entity_id
_entity_poly.type
_entity_poly.pdbx_seq_one_letter_code
_entity_poly.pdbx_strand_id
1 'polypeptide(L)'
;MKWALLAVSILSILLSWGHNFSPLTYWMIDHFPMYDKFRAPASILVIVEFTLPILAVMAVNQILTEENFFKKHRNAVFAAFGIPALFCVIGWLMPSVFGNGLSVGEAEQLEEILAQTSGMEHDFYSRAFSIVGEARLSMVAADSLRSLLLLAVGAVLLLAYVKGKLSRNVFVGVLIAVVLVDMFQVDKRYINEDMFVKHTEDDALTFIPTSADNQILQDKSYYRVSDVRNFGSPNPSFFHKSVGGYHAAKLTRYNDIISKMLQPTNGVILGMKQTYGTVDLSLVDMKAYNMLNTKDLIVDGKVLTNPGALGNAWLVDNVEYAEGADAEMDALQKLNPAVKAVADVKFKPVLGTAAPKQPGDTIYLTSYKPNELRYKSHTGNDAVAVFSEVYFPWGWTATVDGKELPIARVDYTLRGMRLPAGSHEIVMRFDPKSIHTTETVAYTSITLVYLALIVALIATVAAYGRRKEQL
;
A
#
# COMPACT_ATOMS: atom_id res chain seq x y z
N MET A 1 -0.82 -11.03 33.73
CA MET A 1 -0.60 -11.40 32.32
C MET A 1 -1.90 -11.61 31.54
N LYS A 2 -2.82 -12.54 31.95
CA LYS A 2 -4.07 -12.83 31.21
C LYS A 2 -4.96 -11.60 30.91
N TRP A 3 -5.14 -10.70 31.87
CA TRP A 3 -5.95 -9.50 31.70
C TRP A 3 -5.31 -8.49 30.73
N ALA A 4 -3.99 -8.38 30.71
CA ALA A 4 -3.28 -7.54 29.77
C ALA A 4 -3.44 -8.09 28.33
N LEU A 5 -3.26 -9.41 28.13
CA LEU A 5 -3.49 -10.03 26.82
C LEU A 5 -4.93 -9.85 26.34
N LEU A 6 -5.92 -10.03 27.24
CA LEU A 6 -7.33 -9.82 26.90
C LEU A 6 -7.60 -8.37 26.51
N ALA A 7 -7.11 -7.41 27.28
CA ALA A 7 -7.30 -5.98 27.00
C ALA A 7 -6.69 -5.59 25.63
N VAL A 8 -5.48 -6.06 25.34
CA VAL A 8 -4.80 -5.81 24.08
C VAL A 8 -5.57 -6.46 22.91
N SER A 9 -6.08 -7.70 23.09
CA SER A 9 -6.90 -8.36 22.07
C SER A 9 -8.18 -7.57 21.76
N ILE A 10 -8.91 -7.14 22.79
CA ILE A 10 -10.14 -6.35 22.63
C ILE A 10 -9.82 -5.02 21.93
N LEU A 11 -8.80 -4.30 22.37
CA LEU A 11 -8.39 -3.04 21.75
C LEU A 11 -8.04 -3.23 20.27
N SER A 12 -7.27 -4.28 19.95
CA SER A 12 -6.88 -4.57 18.56
C SER A 12 -8.10 -4.90 17.69
N ILE A 13 -9.08 -5.65 18.20
CA ILE A 13 -10.32 -5.91 17.48
C ILE A 13 -11.09 -4.61 17.22
N LEU A 14 -11.24 -3.75 18.23
CA LEU A 14 -11.96 -2.49 18.08
C LEU A 14 -11.27 -1.56 17.08
N LEU A 15 -9.94 -1.47 17.09
CA LEU A 15 -9.16 -0.68 16.13
C LEU A 15 -9.24 -1.25 14.72
N SER A 16 -9.32 -2.58 14.57
CA SER A 16 -9.42 -3.23 13.25
C SER A 16 -10.72 -2.91 12.50
N TRP A 17 -11.78 -2.50 13.22
CA TRP A 17 -13.06 -2.15 12.62
C TRP A 17 -12.99 -0.85 11.78
N GLY A 18 -12.00 0.00 11.98
CA GLY A 18 -11.83 1.22 11.19
C GLY A 18 -13.10 2.06 11.14
N HIS A 19 -13.58 2.37 9.94
CA HIS A 19 -14.80 3.16 9.75
C HIS A 19 -16.06 2.55 10.38
N ASN A 20 -16.11 1.23 10.57
CA ASN A 20 -17.25 0.59 11.24
C ASN A 20 -17.33 0.93 12.74
N PHE A 21 -16.24 1.49 13.31
CA PHE A 21 -16.22 2.06 14.66
C PHE A 21 -15.60 3.46 14.62
N SER A 22 -16.25 4.35 13.88
CA SER A 22 -15.81 5.72 13.60
C SER A 22 -15.35 6.54 14.81
N PRO A 23 -16.05 6.55 15.98
CA PRO A 23 -15.63 7.38 17.11
C PRO A 23 -14.22 7.06 17.61
N LEU A 24 -13.85 5.78 17.72
CA LEU A 24 -12.52 5.38 18.15
C LEU A 24 -11.48 5.66 17.05
N THR A 25 -11.82 5.38 15.80
CA THR A 25 -10.91 5.55 14.68
C THR A 25 -10.53 7.01 14.47
N TYR A 26 -11.51 7.93 14.47
CA TYR A 26 -11.21 9.36 14.34
C TYR A 26 -10.49 9.91 15.56
N TRP A 27 -10.84 9.47 16.78
CA TRP A 27 -10.10 9.84 17.97
C TRP A 27 -8.62 9.44 17.87
N MET A 28 -8.33 8.22 17.35
CA MET A 28 -6.96 7.74 17.12
C MET A 28 -6.24 8.55 16.04
N ILE A 29 -6.93 8.91 14.95
CA ILE A 29 -6.37 9.74 13.88
C ILE A 29 -5.96 11.11 14.42
N ASP A 30 -6.81 11.73 15.26
CA ASP A 30 -6.61 13.08 15.75
C ASP A 30 -5.57 13.18 16.87
N HIS A 31 -5.41 12.12 17.69
CA HIS A 31 -4.64 12.19 18.93
C HIS A 31 -3.43 11.26 18.97
N PHE A 32 -3.41 10.21 18.17
CA PHE A 32 -2.30 9.26 18.22
C PHE A 32 -1.29 9.52 17.10
N PRO A 33 -0.02 9.80 17.43
CA PRO A 33 0.99 10.16 16.44
C PRO A 33 1.12 9.09 15.34
N MET A 34 1.12 9.51 14.09
CA MET A 34 1.30 8.69 12.89
C MET A 34 0.19 7.66 12.61
N TYR A 35 -0.87 7.59 13.39
CA TYR A 35 -1.97 6.65 13.13
C TYR A 35 -2.65 6.91 11.77
N ASP A 36 -2.73 8.16 11.35
CA ASP A 36 -3.22 8.62 10.05
C ASP A 36 -2.40 8.10 8.84
N LYS A 37 -1.21 7.54 9.06
CA LYS A 37 -0.34 7.00 8.00
C LYS A 37 -0.65 5.53 7.66
N PHE A 38 -1.41 4.84 8.50
CA PHE A 38 -1.79 3.45 8.25
C PHE A 38 -3.07 3.36 7.42
N ARG A 39 -3.04 2.62 6.31
CA ARG A 39 -4.17 2.47 5.38
C ARG A 39 -5.03 1.24 5.63
N ALA A 40 -4.50 0.24 6.30
CA ALA A 40 -5.16 -1.03 6.54
C ALA A 40 -5.31 -1.28 8.05
N PRO A 41 -6.35 -0.73 8.71
CA PRO A 41 -6.55 -0.91 10.15
C PRO A 41 -6.61 -2.39 10.57
N ALA A 42 -7.14 -3.25 9.70
CA ALA A 42 -7.24 -4.70 9.95
C ALA A 42 -5.89 -5.39 10.16
N SER A 43 -4.76 -4.80 9.73
CA SER A 43 -3.42 -5.35 9.97
C SER A 43 -3.09 -5.50 11.46
N ILE A 44 -3.74 -4.75 12.35
CA ILE A 44 -3.56 -4.86 13.80
C ILE A 44 -4.05 -6.21 14.37
N LEU A 45 -4.87 -6.95 13.61
CA LEU A 45 -5.36 -8.28 14.02
C LEU A 45 -4.24 -9.31 14.19
N VAL A 46 -3.05 -9.07 13.63
CA VAL A 46 -1.85 -9.90 13.91
C VAL A 46 -1.57 -10.02 15.42
N ILE A 47 -1.89 -8.98 16.19
CA ILE A 47 -1.77 -9.00 17.66
C ILE A 47 -2.79 -9.99 18.26
N VAL A 48 -4.00 -10.02 17.72
CA VAL A 48 -5.06 -10.93 18.15
C VAL A 48 -4.70 -12.38 17.81
N GLU A 49 -4.18 -12.61 16.61
CA GLU A 49 -3.69 -13.92 16.15
C GLU A 49 -2.58 -14.50 17.05
N PHE A 50 -1.80 -13.63 17.68
CA PHE A 50 -0.78 -14.03 18.64
C PHE A 50 -1.34 -14.19 20.07
N THR A 51 -2.19 -13.26 20.53
CA THR A 51 -2.63 -13.20 21.93
C THR A 51 -3.75 -14.20 22.26
N LEU A 52 -4.68 -14.47 21.34
CA LEU A 52 -5.75 -15.43 21.57
C LEU A 52 -5.25 -16.87 21.72
N PRO A 53 -4.32 -17.41 20.92
CA PRO A 53 -3.72 -18.72 21.15
C PRO A 53 -3.02 -18.83 22.50
N ILE A 54 -2.32 -17.79 22.96
CA ILE A 54 -1.70 -17.78 24.28
C ILE A 54 -2.78 -17.88 25.38
N LEU A 55 -3.85 -17.11 25.28
CA LEU A 55 -4.97 -17.18 26.21
C LEU A 55 -5.63 -18.58 26.19
N ALA A 56 -5.79 -19.19 25.02
CA ALA A 56 -6.32 -20.54 24.87
C ALA A 56 -5.41 -21.59 25.56
N VAL A 57 -4.10 -21.52 25.33
CA VAL A 57 -3.13 -22.40 26.01
C VAL A 57 -3.16 -22.20 27.52
N MET A 58 -3.26 -20.96 28.00
CA MET A 58 -3.40 -20.69 29.44
C MET A 58 -4.69 -21.29 30.03
N ALA A 59 -5.81 -21.23 29.28
CA ALA A 59 -7.07 -21.84 29.70
C ALA A 59 -6.97 -23.36 29.75
N VAL A 60 -6.37 -23.99 28.73
CA VAL A 60 -6.13 -25.45 28.72
C VAL A 60 -5.21 -25.84 29.87
N ASN A 61 -4.14 -25.11 30.12
CA ASN A 61 -3.25 -25.36 31.27
C ASN A 61 -4.02 -25.28 32.60
N GLN A 62 -4.91 -24.29 32.78
CA GLN A 62 -5.72 -24.17 33.98
C GLN A 62 -6.67 -25.38 34.13
N ILE A 63 -7.29 -25.85 33.06
CA ILE A 63 -8.14 -27.05 33.03
C ILE A 63 -7.34 -28.29 33.51
N LEU A 64 -6.08 -28.39 33.10
CA LEU A 64 -5.21 -29.55 33.39
C LEU A 64 -4.60 -29.52 34.78
N THR A 65 -4.46 -28.35 35.40
CA THR A 65 -3.74 -28.18 36.68
C THR A 65 -4.64 -27.89 37.87
N GLU A 66 -5.84 -27.33 37.64
CA GLU A 66 -6.73 -26.96 38.75
C GLU A 66 -7.65 -28.13 39.13
N GLU A 67 -7.55 -28.58 40.37
CA GLU A 67 -8.45 -29.61 40.90
C GLU A 67 -9.91 -29.13 40.95
N ASN A 68 -10.81 -30.01 40.50
CA ASN A 68 -12.26 -29.73 40.45
C ASN A 68 -12.61 -28.50 39.61
N PHE A 69 -11.80 -28.18 38.55
CA PHE A 69 -11.98 -27.02 37.67
C PHE A 69 -13.44 -26.88 37.21
N PHE A 70 -14.08 -27.93 36.73
CA PHE A 70 -15.48 -27.88 36.22
C PHE A 70 -16.48 -27.48 37.30
N LYS A 71 -16.32 -27.98 38.54
CA LYS A 71 -17.22 -27.60 39.63
C LYS A 71 -17.10 -26.15 40.02
N LYS A 72 -15.82 -25.63 40.05
CA LYS A 72 -15.54 -24.25 40.43
C LYS A 72 -15.96 -23.22 39.32
N HIS A 73 -15.82 -23.61 38.05
CA HIS A 73 -16.00 -22.70 36.92
C HIS A 73 -17.18 -23.10 36.00
N ARG A 74 -18.15 -23.88 36.52
CA ARG A 74 -19.27 -24.45 35.74
C ARG A 74 -19.98 -23.39 34.89
N ASN A 75 -20.36 -22.28 35.48
CA ASN A 75 -21.11 -21.24 34.78
C ASN A 75 -20.27 -20.58 33.67
N ALA A 76 -18.99 -20.36 33.92
CA ALA A 76 -18.05 -19.83 32.93
C ALA A 76 -17.87 -20.79 31.75
N VAL A 77 -17.75 -22.09 32.02
CA VAL A 77 -17.66 -23.13 30.96
C VAL A 77 -18.96 -23.17 30.14
N PHE A 78 -20.10 -23.16 30.77
CA PHE A 78 -21.40 -23.14 30.04
C PHE A 78 -21.55 -21.87 29.21
N ALA A 79 -21.13 -20.70 29.72
CA ALA A 79 -21.15 -19.46 28.95
C ALA A 79 -20.17 -19.50 27.79
N ALA A 80 -18.96 -20.02 27.98
CA ALA A 80 -17.91 -20.10 26.97
C ALA A 80 -18.28 -21.01 25.78
N PHE A 81 -19.06 -22.06 26.01
CA PHE A 81 -19.56 -22.92 24.95
C PHE A 81 -20.95 -22.47 24.45
N GLY A 82 -21.83 -22.06 25.36
CA GLY A 82 -23.24 -21.75 25.05
C GLY A 82 -23.42 -20.48 24.23
N ILE A 83 -22.68 -19.40 24.57
CA ILE A 83 -22.81 -18.13 23.84
C ILE A 83 -22.35 -18.28 22.38
N PRO A 84 -21.14 -18.79 22.07
CA PRO A 84 -20.75 -19.01 20.69
C PRO A 84 -21.64 -20.01 19.97
N ALA A 85 -22.09 -21.09 20.63
CA ALA A 85 -23.01 -22.05 20.04
C ALA A 85 -24.33 -21.41 19.64
N LEU A 86 -24.89 -20.51 20.46
CA LEU A 86 -26.10 -19.76 20.12
C LEU A 86 -25.93 -18.93 18.86
N PHE A 87 -24.80 -18.18 18.75
CA PHE A 87 -24.50 -17.42 17.54
C PHE A 87 -24.35 -18.33 16.32
N CYS A 88 -23.68 -19.48 16.47
CA CYS A 88 -23.54 -20.46 15.39
C CYS A 88 -24.90 -21.04 14.96
N VAL A 89 -25.80 -21.34 15.89
CA VAL A 89 -27.16 -21.82 15.57
C VAL A 89 -27.94 -20.75 14.81
N ILE A 90 -27.87 -19.48 15.25
CA ILE A 90 -28.52 -18.37 14.54
C ILE A 90 -27.93 -18.23 13.13
N GLY A 91 -26.59 -18.21 13.00
CA GLY A 91 -25.93 -18.09 11.70
C GLY A 91 -26.21 -19.24 10.74
N TRP A 92 -26.40 -20.46 11.28
CA TRP A 92 -26.77 -21.62 10.48
C TRP A 92 -28.22 -21.60 10.02
N LEU A 93 -29.15 -21.30 10.92
CA LEU A 93 -30.61 -21.41 10.63
C LEU A 93 -31.18 -20.13 10.03
N MET A 94 -30.60 -18.98 10.37
CA MET A 94 -31.11 -17.66 10.01
C MET A 94 -29.95 -16.71 9.62
N PRO A 95 -29.15 -17.04 8.61
CA PRO A 95 -27.94 -16.25 8.26
C PRO A 95 -28.28 -14.79 7.90
N SER A 96 -29.49 -14.53 7.41
CA SER A 96 -30.00 -13.17 7.08
C SER A 96 -30.12 -12.23 8.29
N VAL A 97 -30.09 -12.74 9.53
CA VAL A 97 -30.02 -11.91 10.75
C VAL A 97 -28.74 -11.06 10.79
N PHE A 98 -27.65 -11.53 10.15
CA PHE A 98 -26.39 -10.81 10.07
C PHE A 98 -26.28 -9.84 8.86
N GLY A 99 -27.36 -9.69 8.08
CA GLY A 99 -27.44 -8.79 6.94
C GLY A 99 -27.93 -9.49 5.67
N ASN A 100 -27.92 -8.77 4.56
CA ASN A 100 -28.33 -9.26 3.24
C ASN A 100 -27.18 -9.87 2.41
N GLY A 101 -26.00 -10.02 2.99
CA GLY A 101 -24.81 -10.53 2.31
C GLY A 101 -24.08 -9.51 1.43
N LEU A 102 -24.53 -8.25 1.40
CA LEU A 102 -23.83 -7.15 0.74
C LEU A 102 -23.18 -6.23 1.77
N SER A 103 -22.05 -5.66 1.43
CA SER A 103 -21.45 -4.57 2.21
C SER A 103 -22.27 -3.27 2.02
N VAL A 104 -22.08 -2.30 2.92
CA VAL A 104 -22.76 -0.99 2.82
C VAL A 104 -22.46 -0.33 1.47
N GLY A 105 -21.20 -0.30 1.06
CA GLY A 105 -20.80 0.30 -0.23
C GLY A 105 -21.35 -0.43 -1.45
N GLU A 106 -21.48 -1.77 -1.39
CA GLU A 106 -22.11 -2.55 -2.48
C GLU A 106 -23.62 -2.28 -2.55
N ALA A 107 -24.27 -2.10 -1.41
CA ALA A 107 -25.69 -1.76 -1.38
C ALA A 107 -25.93 -0.34 -1.95
N GLU A 108 -25.13 0.64 -1.55
CA GLU A 108 -25.17 2.00 -2.11
C GLU A 108 -24.89 2.01 -3.62
N GLN A 109 -23.86 1.29 -4.06
CA GLN A 109 -23.55 1.15 -5.48
C GLN A 109 -24.68 0.49 -6.27
N LEU A 110 -25.33 -0.51 -5.70
CA LEU A 110 -26.50 -1.15 -6.34
C LEU A 110 -27.64 -0.14 -6.49
N GLU A 111 -27.95 0.64 -5.45
CA GLU A 111 -28.99 1.68 -5.51
C GLU A 111 -28.70 2.72 -6.61
N GLU A 112 -27.45 3.19 -6.71
CA GLU A 112 -27.02 4.13 -7.76
C GLU A 112 -27.18 3.54 -9.17
N ILE A 113 -26.76 2.28 -9.37
CA ILE A 113 -26.88 1.58 -10.65
C ILE A 113 -28.35 1.40 -11.03
N LEU A 114 -29.18 0.94 -10.09
CA LEU A 114 -30.60 0.73 -10.32
C LEU A 114 -31.37 2.02 -10.61
N ALA A 115 -30.94 3.16 -10.03
CA ALA A 115 -31.49 4.47 -10.34
C ALA A 115 -31.18 4.97 -11.77
N GLN A 116 -30.08 4.49 -12.37
CA GLN A 116 -29.60 4.90 -13.69
C GLN A 116 -29.94 3.92 -14.80
N THR A 117 -30.39 2.69 -14.47
CA THR A 117 -30.69 1.63 -15.41
C THR A 117 -32.18 1.30 -15.46
N SER A 118 -32.63 0.67 -16.53
CA SER A 118 -34.03 0.22 -16.71
C SER A 118 -34.10 -1.04 -17.57
N GLY A 119 -35.20 -1.77 -17.50
CA GLY A 119 -35.44 -2.97 -18.29
C GLY A 119 -34.44 -4.09 -18.01
N MET A 120 -33.89 -4.71 -19.04
CA MET A 120 -32.99 -5.88 -18.93
C MET A 120 -31.71 -5.59 -18.10
N GLU A 121 -31.19 -4.40 -18.18
CA GLU A 121 -29.96 -4.02 -17.47
C GLU A 121 -30.21 -3.88 -15.96
N HIS A 122 -31.30 -3.24 -15.59
CA HIS A 122 -31.78 -3.17 -14.21
C HIS A 122 -31.97 -4.58 -13.60
N ASP A 123 -32.65 -5.48 -14.33
CA ASP A 123 -32.89 -6.84 -13.86
C ASP A 123 -31.60 -7.64 -13.75
N PHE A 124 -30.67 -7.44 -14.66
CA PHE A 124 -29.34 -8.07 -14.61
C PHE A 124 -28.56 -7.70 -13.35
N TYR A 125 -28.41 -6.41 -13.07
CA TYR A 125 -27.67 -5.98 -11.86
C TYR A 125 -28.37 -6.39 -10.58
N SER A 126 -29.68 -6.22 -10.48
CA SER A 126 -30.46 -6.65 -9.32
C SER A 126 -30.25 -8.14 -9.05
N ARG A 127 -30.33 -8.98 -10.09
CA ARG A 127 -30.12 -10.43 -9.96
C ARG A 127 -28.69 -10.81 -9.65
N ALA A 128 -27.70 -10.14 -10.24
CA ALA A 128 -26.29 -10.39 -9.98
C ALA A 128 -25.93 -10.14 -8.51
N PHE A 129 -26.34 -9.00 -7.95
CA PHE A 129 -26.11 -8.68 -6.53
C PHE A 129 -26.89 -9.60 -5.58
N SER A 130 -28.12 -10.01 -5.93
CA SER A 130 -28.88 -11.02 -5.16
C SER A 130 -28.13 -12.34 -5.09
N ILE A 131 -27.62 -12.86 -6.22
CA ILE A 131 -26.85 -14.11 -6.26
C ILE A 131 -25.60 -14.02 -5.39
N VAL A 132 -24.88 -12.90 -5.43
CA VAL A 132 -23.70 -12.67 -4.58
C VAL A 132 -24.10 -12.67 -3.10
N GLY A 133 -25.16 -11.96 -2.74
CA GLY A 133 -25.69 -11.92 -1.38
C GLY A 133 -26.09 -13.30 -0.87
N GLU A 134 -26.85 -14.05 -1.65
CA GLU A 134 -27.29 -15.41 -1.32
C GLU A 134 -26.11 -16.39 -1.17
N ALA A 135 -25.12 -16.30 -2.06
CA ALA A 135 -23.91 -17.12 -1.97
C ALA A 135 -23.15 -16.84 -0.68
N ARG A 136 -22.97 -15.57 -0.30
CA ARG A 136 -22.32 -15.20 0.97
C ARG A 136 -23.10 -15.65 2.19
N LEU A 137 -24.42 -15.53 2.19
CA LEU A 137 -25.26 -16.04 3.27
C LEU A 137 -25.18 -17.56 3.41
N SER A 138 -25.13 -18.28 2.30
CA SER A 138 -24.92 -19.74 2.32
C SER A 138 -23.55 -20.12 2.92
N MET A 139 -22.51 -19.34 2.63
CA MET A 139 -21.18 -19.51 3.25
C MET A 139 -21.23 -19.25 4.78
N VAL A 140 -21.93 -18.22 5.23
CA VAL A 140 -22.13 -17.94 6.66
C VAL A 140 -22.83 -19.11 7.34
N ALA A 141 -23.87 -19.67 6.73
CA ALA A 141 -24.59 -20.84 7.26
C ALA A 141 -23.68 -22.06 7.36
N ALA A 142 -22.90 -22.36 6.32
CA ALA A 142 -21.98 -23.49 6.28
C ALA A 142 -20.85 -23.37 7.33
N ASP A 143 -20.23 -22.20 7.45
CA ASP A 143 -19.17 -21.96 8.43
C ASP A 143 -19.71 -21.93 9.87
N SER A 144 -20.95 -21.45 10.07
CA SER A 144 -21.62 -21.51 11.37
C SER A 144 -21.87 -22.95 11.82
N LEU A 145 -22.36 -23.81 10.92
CA LEU A 145 -22.55 -25.23 11.20
C LEU A 145 -21.21 -25.91 11.52
N ARG A 146 -20.18 -25.65 10.73
CA ARG A 146 -18.81 -26.16 10.99
C ARG A 146 -18.32 -25.76 12.37
N SER A 147 -18.43 -24.48 12.73
CA SER A 147 -18.02 -23.95 14.02
C SER A 147 -18.81 -24.58 15.18
N LEU A 148 -20.11 -24.81 14.99
CA LEU A 148 -20.96 -25.51 15.97
C LEU A 148 -20.49 -26.94 16.20
N LEU A 149 -20.13 -27.67 15.14
CA LEU A 149 -19.60 -29.02 15.25
C LEU A 149 -18.24 -29.06 15.99
N LEU A 150 -17.34 -28.12 15.72
CA LEU A 150 -16.07 -28.01 16.42
C LEU A 150 -16.27 -27.68 17.92
N LEU A 151 -17.19 -26.79 18.24
CA LEU A 151 -17.58 -26.49 19.62
C LEU A 151 -18.14 -27.74 20.32
N ALA A 152 -18.97 -28.51 19.65
CA ALA A 152 -19.52 -29.76 20.18
C ALA A 152 -18.42 -30.79 20.45
N VAL A 153 -17.47 -30.96 19.53
CA VAL A 153 -16.29 -31.84 19.71
C VAL A 153 -15.47 -31.37 20.92
N GLY A 154 -15.18 -30.08 21.04
CA GLY A 154 -14.45 -29.49 22.17
C GLY A 154 -15.17 -29.72 23.51
N ALA A 155 -16.49 -29.54 23.54
CA ALA A 155 -17.30 -29.81 24.74
C ALA A 155 -17.31 -31.29 25.14
N VAL A 156 -17.46 -32.22 24.17
CA VAL A 156 -17.37 -33.66 24.42
C VAL A 156 -16.01 -34.08 24.95
N LEU A 157 -14.92 -33.56 24.36
CA LEU A 157 -13.56 -33.82 24.83
C LEU A 157 -13.33 -33.32 26.25
N LEU A 158 -13.78 -32.10 26.56
CA LEU A 158 -13.69 -31.55 27.93
C LEU A 158 -14.48 -32.39 28.91
N LEU A 159 -15.72 -32.76 28.61
CA LEU A 159 -16.57 -33.60 29.47
C LEU A 159 -15.98 -35.00 29.68
N ALA A 160 -15.40 -35.60 28.63
CA ALA A 160 -14.74 -36.90 28.73
C ALA A 160 -13.49 -36.85 29.62
N TYR A 161 -12.71 -35.78 29.51
CA TYR A 161 -11.54 -35.53 30.38
C TYR A 161 -11.96 -35.33 31.85
N VAL A 162 -12.95 -34.45 32.10
CA VAL A 162 -13.43 -34.16 33.46
C VAL A 162 -14.05 -35.40 34.14
N LYS A 163 -14.70 -36.30 33.36
CA LYS A 163 -15.22 -37.56 33.83
C LYS A 163 -14.15 -38.67 34.01
N GLY A 164 -12.89 -38.35 33.80
CA GLY A 164 -11.77 -39.29 33.91
C GLY A 164 -11.70 -40.38 32.82
N LYS A 165 -12.44 -40.21 31.71
CA LYS A 165 -12.46 -41.17 30.59
C LYS A 165 -11.28 -40.95 29.65
N LEU A 166 -10.60 -39.83 29.68
CA LEU A 166 -9.42 -39.50 28.88
C LEU A 166 -8.26 -39.14 29.79
N SER A 167 -7.08 -39.65 29.47
CA SER A 167 -5.84 -39.21 30.09
C SER A 167 -5.46 -37.81 29.64
N ARG A 168 -4.66 -37.08 30.41
CA ARG A 168 -4.15 -35.74 30.08
C ARG A 168 -3.52 -35.69 28.68
N ASN A 169 -2.65 -36.64 28.36
CA ASN A 169 -1.91 -36.67 27.10
C ASN A 169 -2.84 -36.92 25.90
N VAL A 170 -3.83 -37.81 26.09
CA VAL A 170 -4.84 -38.09 25.02
C VAL A 170 -5.72 -36.86 24.80
N PHE A 171 -6.19 -36.21 25.86
CA PHE A 171 -6.99 -34.99 25.74
C PHE A 171 -6.25 -33.90 24.97
N VAL A 172 -5.00 -33.61 25.34
CA VAL A 172 -4.19 -32.59 24.66
C VAL A 172 -3.86 -33.01 23.22
N GLY A 173 -3.50 -34.27 22.99
CA GLY A 173 -3.18 -34.75 21.63
C GLY A 173 -4.37 -34.68 20.68
N VAL A 174 -5.59 -35.06 21.15
CA VAL A 174 -6.81 -34.97 20.31
C VAL A 174 -7.19 -33.50 20.08
N LEU A 175 -7.04 -32.62 21.09
CA LEU A 175 -7.31 -31.20 20.92
C LEU A 175 -6.38 -30.58 19.86
N ILE A 176 -5.08 -30.90 19.91
CA ILE A 176 -4.11 -30.45 18.90
C ILE A 176 -4.51 -30.99 17.52
N ALA A 177 -4.88 -32.26 17.41
CA ALA A 177 -5.28 -32.85 16.13
C ALA A 177 -6.52 -32.16 15.53
N VAL A 178 -7.52 -31.85 16.36
CA VAL A 178 -8.74 -31.12 15.93
C VAL A 178 -8.36 -29.73 15.41
N VAL A 179 -7.52 -28.97 16.14
CA VAL A 179 -7.07 -27.64 15.70
C VAL A 179 -6.28 -27.73 14.40
N LEU A 180 -5.35 -28.68 14.28
CA LEU A 180 -4.55 -28.85 13.05
C LEU A 180 -5.42 -29.20 11.84
N VAL A 181 -6.39 -30.11 12.00
CA VAL A 181 -7.32 -30.48 10.90
C VAL A 181 -8.15 -29.28 10.50
N ASP A 182 -8.66 -28.50 11.46
CA ASP A 182 -9.44 -27.30 11.20
C ASP A 182 -8.64 -26.24 10.46
N MET A 183 -7.45 -25.90 10.95
CA MET A 183 -6.53 -24.92 10.34
C MET A 183 -6.13 -25.37 8.92
N PHE A 184 -5.74 -26.62 8.75
CA PHE A 184 -5.35 -27.15 7.45
C PHE A 184 -6.49 -27.07 6.41
N GLN A 185 -7.72 -27.34 6.80
CA GLN A 185 -8.87 -27.23 5.91
C GLN A 185 -9.14 -25.76 5.48
N VAL A 186 -8.94 -24.80 6.40
CA VAL A 186 -9.07 -23.39 6.09
C VAL A 186 -7.94 -22.94 5.17
N ASP A 187 -6.70 -23.27 5.51
CA ASP A 187 -5.51 -22.87 4.74
C ASP A 187 -5.57 -23.40 3.31
N LYS A 188 -6.07 -24.63 3.11
CA LYS A 188 -6.22 -25.25 1.79
C LYS A 188 -7.22 -24.53 0.87
N ARG A 189 -8.13 -23.68 1.41
CA ARG A 189 -9.01 -22.82 0.59
C ARG A 189 -8.21 -21.69 -0.09
N TYR A 190 -7.15 -21.22 0.57
CA TYR A 190 -6.33 -20.09 0.11
C TYR A 190 -5.03 -20.56 -0.57
N ILE A 191 -4.46 -21.69 -0.13
CA ILE A 191 -3.23 -22.27 -0.68
C ILE A 191 -3.53 -23.71 -1.05
N ASN A 192 -3.74 -23.97 -2.32
CA ASN A 192 -4.03 -25.28 -2.87
C ASN A 192 -3.06 -25.64 -4.01
N GLU A 193 -3.11 -26.88 -4.49
CA GLU A 193 -2.18 -27.37 -5.50
C GLU A 193 -2.26 -26.62 -6.83
N ASP A 194 -3.43 -26.05 -7.16
CA ASP A 194 -3.64 -25.29 -8.39
C ASP A 194 -2.87 -23.96 -8.39
N MET A 195 -2.45 -23.47 -7.21
CA MET A 195 -1.66 -22.25 -7.06
C MET A 195 -0.15 -22.49 -7.20
N PHE A 196 0.29 -23.77 -7.16
CA PHE A 196 1.69 -24.10 -7.33
C PHE A 196 1.97 -24.42 -8.81
N VAL A 197 2.73 -23.54 -9.44
CA VAL A 197 3.24 -23.77 -10.79
C VAL A 197 4.65 -24.36 -10.70
N LYS A 198 5.02 -25.20 -11.70
CA LYS A 198 6.38 -25.71 -11.79
C LYS A 198 7.32 -24.54 -12.03
N HIS A 199 8.33 -24.40 -11.20
CA HIS A 199 9.37 -23.41 -11.38
C HIS A 199 10.23 -23.81 -12.58
N THR A 200 10.03 -23.12 -13.71
CA THR A 200 10.95 -23.15 -14.86
C THR A 200 11.76 -21.87 -14.86
N GLU A 201 12.88 -21.83 -15.58
CA GLU A 201 13.66 -20.59 -15.71
C GLU A 201 12.83 -19.44 -16.29
N ASP A 202 11.86 -19.75 -17.16
CA ASP A 202 10.95 -18.77 -17.76
C ASP A 202 9.84 -18.36 -16.77
N ASP A 203 9.42 -19.22 -15.85
CA ASP A 203 8.40 -18.91 -14.82
C ASP A 203 8.94 -17.97 -13.73
N ALA A 204 10.26 -17.82 -13.62
CA ALA A 204 10.88 -16.82 -12.77
C ALA A 204 10.57 -15.39 -13.24
N LEU A 205 10.15 -15.22 -14.49
CA LEU A 205 9.76 -13.95 -15.07
C LEU A 205 8.24 -13.79 -14.98
N THR A 206 7.78 -13.32 -13.84
CA THR A 206 6.38 -12.85 -13.68
C THR A 206 6.02 -11.77 -14.69
N PHE A 207 7.04 -11.14 -15.28
CA PHE A 207 6.92 -10.09 -16.28
C PHE A 207 7.65 -10.49 -17.56
N ILE A 208 6.90 -10.57 -18.67
CA ILE A 208 7.44 -10.83 -19.99
C ILE A 208 7.39 -9.52 -20.79
N PRO A 209 8.51 -9.02 -21.32
CA PRO A 209 8.52 -7.80 -22.09
C PRO A 209 7.73 -7.99 -23.41
N THR A 210 6.85 -7.03 -23.72
CA THR A 210 6.14 -6.97 -24.98
C THR A 210 7.06 -6.49 -26.13
N SER A 211 6.58 -6.52 -27.36
CA SER A 211 7.31 -5.92 -28.48
C SER A 211 7.55 -4.41 -28.29
N ALA A 212 6.60 -3.70 -27.68
CA ALA A 212 6.74 -2.29 -27.34
C ALA A 212 7.84 -2.07 -26.29
N ASP A 213 7.86 -2.88 -25.22
CA ASP A 213 8.91 -2.81 -24.20
C ASP A 213 10.30 -3.05 -24.80
N ASN A 214 10.43 -4.07 -25.65
CA ASN A 214 11.69 -4.38 -26.32
C ASN A 214 12.17 -3.26 -27.26
N GLN A 215 11.25 -2.55 -27.94
CA GLN A 215 11.57 -1.38 -28.74
C GLN A 215 12.10 -0.24 -27.88
N ILE A 216 11.40 0.10 -26.79
CA ILE A 216 11.76 1.17 -25.86
C ILE A 216 13.09 0.88 -25.16
N LEU A 217 13.34 -0.37 -24.76
CA LEU A 217 14.56 -0.79 -24.05
C LEU A 217 15.84 -0.69 -24.90
N GLN A 218 15.75 -0.46 -26.20
CA GLN A 218 16.91 -0.18 -27.06
C GLN A 218 17.53 1.19 -26.74
N ASP A 219 16.72 2.17 -26.35
CA ASP A 219 17.20 3.48 -25.91
C ASP A 219 17.63 3.43 -24.43
N LYS A 220 18.91 3.64 -24.19
CA LYS A 220 19.52 3.64 -22.84
C LYS A 220 19.55 5.01 -22.16
N SER A 221 19.00 6.03 -22.79
CA SER A 221 18.91 7.35 -22.18
C SER A 221 17.93 7.39 -21.00
N TYR A 222 18.04 8.41 -20.16
CA TYR A 222 17.17 8.55 -18.99
C TYR A 222 15.92 9.37 -19.34
N TYR A 223 14.79 8.71 -19.40
CA TYR A 223 13.46 9.30 -19.63
C TYR A 223 12.36 8.45 -19.01
N ARG A 224 11.14 8.93 -19.04
CA ARG A 224 9.97 8.20 -18.53
C ARG A 224 9.08 7.68 -19.65
N VAL A 225 8.35 6.62 -19.30
CA VAL A 225 7.40 5.94 -20.19
C VAL A 225 6.02 5.92 -19.54
N SER A 226 4.96 5.98 -20.35
CA SER A 226 3.59 5.77 -19.91
C SER A 226 2.96 4.64 -20.69
N ASP A 227 2.52 3.58 -20.03
CA ASP A 227 1.54 2.66 -20.62
C ASP A 227 0.15 3.21 -20.32
N VAL A 228 -0.52 3.72 -21.35
CA VAL A 228 -1.76 4.48 -21.20
C VAL A 228 -2.91 3.59 -20.71
N ARG A 229 -2.99 2.35 -21.20
CA ARG A 229 -4.04 1.40 -20.81
C ARG A 229 -3.77 0.77 -19.44
N ASN A 230 -2.51 0.42 -19.20
CA ASN A 230 -2.06 -0.22 -17.96
C ASN A 230 -1.46 0.79 -16.96
N PHE A 231 -1.93 2.04 -16.98
CA PHE A 231 -1.35 3.16 -16.24
C PHE A 231 -1.22 2.88 -14.72
N GLY A 232 -2.19 2.18 -14.11
CA GLY A 232 -2.17 1.79 -12.69
C GLY A 232 -1.49 0.45 -12.39
N SER A 233 -1.02 -0.29 -13.42
CA SER A 233 -0.38 -1.59 -13.26
C SER A 233 1.08 -1.48 -12.81
N PRO A 234 1.62 -2.42 -12.04
CA PRO A 234 3.04 -2.50 -11.72
C PRO A 234 3.92 -2.90 -12.93
N ASN A 235 3.35 -3.57 -13.94
CA ASN A 235 4.09 -4.15 -15.06
C ASN A 235 4.95 -3.13 -15.83
N PRO A 236 4.44 -1.94 -16.21
CA PRO A 236 5.28 -0.95 -16.89
C PRO A 236 6.48 -0.49 -16.06
N SER A 237 6.33 -0.44 -14.74
CA SER A 237 7.40 -0.02 -13.83
C SER A 237 8.52 -1.05 -13.68
N PHE A 238 8.28 -2.31 -14.06
CA PHE A 238 9.30 -3.34 -14.06
C PHE A 238 10.33 -3.12 -15.17
N PHE A 239 9.87 -2.72 -16.36
CA PHE A 239 10.73 -2.53 -17.52
C PHE A 239 11.21 -1.08 -17.68
N HIS A 240 10.40 -0.10 -17.27
CA HIS A 240 10.61 1.32 -17.57
C HIS A 240 10.47 2.20 -16.33
N LYS A 241 11.00 3.41 -16.41
CA LYS A 241 10.70 4.48 -15.45
C LYS A 241 9.31 5.03 -15.74
N SER A 242 8.29 4.34 -15.23
CA SER A 242 6.89 4.67 -15.49
C SER A 242 6.44 5.92 -14.76
N VAL A 243 5.64 6.77 -15.41
CA VAL A 243 4.93 7.89 -14.76
C VAL A 243 3.68 7.44 -14.00
N GLY A 244 3.20 6.24 -14.31
CA GLY A 244 2.09 5.58 -13.61
C GLY A 244 2.56 4.55 -12.59
N GLY A 245 1.80 3.48 -12.45
CA GLY A 245 2.10 2.35 -11.57
C GLY A 245 1.37 2.37 -10.24
N TYR A 246 1.34 1.21 -9.60
CA TYR A 246 0.75 1.04 -8.28
C TYR A 246 1.79 1.31 -7.20
N HIS A 247 1.51 2.29 -6.33
CA HIS A 247 2.34 2.61 -5.18
C HIS A 247 1.47 3.06 -4.00
N ALA A 248 1.55 2.36 -2.87
CA ALA A 248 0.74 2.63 -1.69
C ALA A 248 1.04 3.98 -1.02
N ALA A 249 2.29 4.45 -1.08
CA ALA A 249 2.76 5.69 -0.48
C ALA A 249 3.04 6.79 -1.52
N LYS A 250 2.13 6.96 -2.48
CA LYS A 250 2.23 8.00 -3.51
C LYS A 250 2.12 9.40 -2.88
N LEU A 251 2.99 10.32 -3.27
CA LEU A 251 2.90 11.71 -2.83
C LEU A 251 1.57 12.34 -3.29
N THR A 252 0.88 13.02 -2.39
CA THR A 252 -0.43 13.64 -2.69
C THR A 252 -0.36 14.54 -3.91
N ARG A 253 0.62 15.45 -4.00
CA ARG A 253 0.78 16.33 -5.15
C ARG A 253 1.05 15.60 -6.46
N TYR A 254 1.78 14.49 -6.43
CA TYR A 254 1.95 13.67 -7.62
C TYR A 254 0.64 12.96 -8.01
N ASN A 255 -0.13 12.52 -7.01
CA ASN A 255 -1.46 11.95 -7.24
C ASN A 255 -2.43 12.97 -7.85
N ASP A 256 -2.34 14.25 -7.45
CA ASP A 256 -3.12 15.33 -8.06
C ASP A 256 -2.75 15.56 -9.53
N ILE A 257 -1.46 15.51 -9.90
CA ILE A 257 -1.04 15.53 -11.31
C ILE A 257 -1.63 14.35 -12.07
N ILE A 258 -1.63 13.14 -11.46
CA ILE A 258 -2.25 11.97 -12.08
C ILE A 258 -3.73 12.21 -12.32
N SER A 259 -4.49 12.59 -11.30
CA SER A 259 -5.95 12.70 -11.38
C SER A 259 -6.43 13.91 -12.19
N LYS A 260 -5.76 15.05 -12.07
CA LYS A 260 -6.19 16.30 -12.71
C LYS A 260 -5.61 16.53 -14.11
N MET A 261 -4.52 15.83 -14.47
CA MET A 261 -3.85 16.04 -15.76
C MET A 261 -3.60 14.73 -16.54
N LEU A 262 -2.90 13.74 -15.97
CA LEU A 262 -2.51 12.55 -16.73
C LEU A 262 -3.70 11.64 -17.08
N GLN A 263 -4.60 11.38 -16.14
CA GLN A 263 -5.78 10.55 -16.41
C GLN A 263 -6.74 11.16 -17.42
N PRO A 264 -7.09 12.47 -17.37
CA PRO A 264 -7.86 13.12 -18.43
C PRO A 264 -7.17 13.02 -19.79
N THR A 265 -5.86 13.25 -19.87
CA THR A 265 -5.09 13.08 -21.11
C THR A 265 -5.15 11.66 -21.63
N ASN A 266 -5.02 10.64 -20.75
CA ASN A 266 -5.18 9.23 -21.12
C ASN A 266 -6.57 8.93 -21.66
N GLY A 267 -7.62 9.51 -21.08
CA GLY A 267 -8.99 9.40 -21.57
C GLY A 267 -9.14 9.90 -23.01
N VAL A 268 -8.54 11.06 -23.31
CA VAL A 268 -8.53 11.62 -24.67
C VAL A 268 -7.77 10.69 -25.64
N ILE A 269 -6.58 10.21 -25.26
CA ILE A 269 -5.76 9.32 -26.10
C ILE A 269 -6.52 8.03 -26.42
N LEU A 270 -7.12 7.40 -25.41
CA LEU A 270 -7.90 6.15 -25.58
C LEU A 270 -9.17 6.39 -26.39
N GLY A 271 -9.86 7.51 -26.18
CA GLY A 271 -11.03 7.91 -26.97
C GLY A 271 -10.70 8.12 -28.44
N MET A 272 -9.59 8.81 -28.76
CA MET A 272 -9.11 8.96 -30.13
C MET A 272 -8.79 7.59 -30.77
N LYS A 273 -8.11 6.72 -30.01
CA LYS A 273 -7.78 5.37 -30.48
C LYS A 273 -9.03 4.55 -30.78
N GLN A 274 -10.03 4.63 -29.92
CA GLN A 274 -11.31 3.91 -30.09
C GLN A 274 -12.11 4.45 -31.28
N THR A 275 -12.15 5.78 -31.43
CA THR A 275 -12.98 6.43 -32.47
C THR A 275 -12.34 6.38 -33.86
N TYR A 276 -11.03 6.64 -33.95
CA TYR A 276 -10.32 6.85 -35.21
C TYR A 276 -9.33 5.71 -35.58
N GLY A 277 -9.11 4.76 -34.65
CA GLY A 277 -8.12 3.68 -34.82
C GLY A 277 -6.66 4.13 -34.71
N THR A 278 -6.41 5.45 -34.68
CA THR A 278 -5.08 6.07 -34.58
C THR A 278 -5.08 7.15 -33.52
N VAL A 279 -3.90 7.56 -33.08
CA VAL A 279 -3.71 8.65 -32.11
C VAL A 279 -2.74 9.66 -32.69
N ASP A 280 -3.15 10.92 -32.74
CA ASP A 280 -2.30 12.06 -33.07
C ASP A 280 -2.02 12.88 -31.80
N LEU A 281 -0.80 12.75 -31.26
CA LEU A 281 -0.41 13.44 -30.03
C LEU A 281 -0.35 14.97 -30.18
N SER A 282 -0.31 15.50 -31.41
CA SER A 282 -0.30 16.95 -31.66
C SER A 282 -1.64 17.61 -31.31
N LEU A 283 -2.73 16.83 -31.27
CA LEU A 283 -4.08 17.26 -30.91
C LEU A 283 -4.41 17.07 -29.42
N VAL A 284 -3.46 16.54 -28.64
CA VAL A 284 -3.64 16.21 -27.23
C VAL A 284 -2.84 17.18 -26.36
N ASP A 285 -3.42 17.63 -25.24
CA ASP A 285 -2.67 18.42 -24.26
C ASP A 285 -1.66 17.53 -23.51
N MET A 286 -0.42 17.54 -23.98
CA MET A 286 0.66 16.71 -23.49
C MET A 286 1.51 17.38 -22.39
N LYS A 287 1.13 18.57 -21.89
CA LYS A 287 2.00 19.36 -20.97
C LYS A 287 2.46 18.60 -19.73
N ALA A 288 1.59 17.79 -19.11
CA ALA A 288 1.97 16.97 -17.96
C ALA A 288 3.00 15.88 -18.34
N TYR A 289 2.82 15.22 -19.45
CA TYR A 289 3.78 14.26 -19.98
C TYR A 289 5.11 14.93 -20.38
N ASN A 290 5.02 16.11 -20.98
CA ASN A 290 6.20 16.88 -21.41
C ASN A 290 7.07 17.27 -20.21
N MET A 291 6.49 17.83 -19.15
CA MET A 291 7.23 18.24 -17.96
C MET A 291 7.75 17.05 -17.13
N LEU A 292 7.12 15.90 -17.22
CA LEU A 292 7.59 14.67 -16.59
C LEU A 292 8.64 13.92 -17.44
N ASN A 293 9.12 14.49 -18.53
CA ASN A 293 10.08 13.87 -19.47
C ASN A 293 9.57 12.50 -19.97
N THR A 294 8.28 12.40 -20.30
CA THR A 294 7.70 11.18 -20.85
C THR A 294 7.94 11.16 -22.35
N LYS A 295 8.96 10.43 -22.76
CA LYS A 295 9.38 10.33 -24.17
C LYS A 295 8.52 9.39 -24.98
N ASP A 296 8.16 8.24 -24.40
CA ASP A 296 7.40 7.21 -25.11
C ASP A 296 6.11 6.87 -24.35
N LEU A 297 5.02 6.68 -25.13
CA LEU A 297 3.75 6.18 -24.63
C LEU A 297 3.45 4.84 -25.31
N ILE A 298 2.99 3.86 -24.52
CA ILE A 298 2.49 2.58 -25.02
C ILE A 298 0.96 2.66 -25.09
N VAL A 299 0.41 2.52 -26.30
CA VAL A 299 -1.04 2.50 -26.55
C VAL A 299 -1.37 1.24 -27.33
N ASP A 300 -2.11 0.33 -26.73
CA ASP A 300 -2.49 -0.97 -27.31
C ASP A 300 -1.27 -1.73 -27.91
N GLY A 301 -0.17 -1.78 -27.17
CA GLY A 301 1.05 -2.49 -27.56
C GLY A 301 1.88 -1.80 -28.65
N LYS A 302 1.55 -0.57 -29.03
CA LYS A 302 2.32 0.25 -29.96
C LYS A 302 3.01 1.40 -29.23
N VAL A 303 4.23 1.72 -29.64
CA VAL A 303 4.99 2.85 -29.11
C VAL A 303 4.65 4.11 -29.90
N LEU A 304 4.26 5.16 -29.19
CA LEU A 304 4.09 6.51 -29.70
C LEU A 304 5.14 7.41 -29.04
N THR A 305 6.04 7.96 -29.82
CA THR A 305 7.06 8.89 -29.33
C THR A 305 6.47 10.29 -29.15
N ASN A 306 6.69 10.90 -28.01
CA ASN A 306 6.29 12.26 -27.69
C ASN A 306 7.42 13.24 -27.97
N PRO A 307 7.36 14.01 -29.08
CA PRO A 307 8.42 14.96 -29.42
C PRO A 307 8.44 16.19 -28.51
N GLY A 308 7.39 16.41 -27.71
CA GLY A 308 7.28 17.54 -26.79
C GLY A 308 7.91 17.33 -25.42
N ALA A 309 8.50 16.16 -25.14
CA ALA A 309 9.15 15.87 -23.85
C ALA A 309 10.28 16.88 -23.58
N LEU A 310 10.27 17.54 -22.40
CA LEU A 310 11.19 18.65 -22.06
C LEU A 310 12.57 18.20 -21.61
N GLY A 311 12.82 16.91 -21.59
CA GLY A 311 14.09 16.34 -21.13
C GLY A 311 14.20 16.29 -19.60
N ASN A 312 15.42 16.02 -19.12
CA ASN A 312 15.68 15.87 -17.68
C ASN A 312 15.77 17.20 -16.93
N ALA A 313 16.06 18.28 -17.64
CA ALA A 313 16.07 19.64 -17.13
C ALA A 313 15.93 20.63 -18.28
N TRP A 314 15.32 21.79 -18.01
CA TRP A 314 15.19 22.90 -18.96
C TRP A 314 15.20 24.24 -18.23
N LEU A 315 15.43 25.30 -18.97
CA LEU A 315 15.41 26.68 -18.48
C LEU A 315 14.08 27.33 -18.82
N VAL A 316 13.54 28.16 -17.92
CA VAL A 316 12.29 28.89 -18.14
C VAL A 316 12.54 30.40 -18.21
N ASP A 317 11.71 31.10 -19.01
CA ASP A 317 11.81 32.56 -19.21
C ASP A 317 11.17 33.35 -18.06
N ASN A 318 10.26 32.72 -17.31
CA ASN A 318 9.57 33.37 -16.20
C ASN A 318 9.07 32.36 -15.17
N VAL A 319 8.89 32.82 -13.94
CA VAL A 319 8.24 32.07 -12.85
C VAL A 319 7.01 32.85 -12.41
N GLU A 320 5.84 32.23 -12.54
CA GLU A 320 4.58 32.71 -12.01
C GLU A 320 4.45 32.26 -10.56
N TYR A 321 4.03 33.17 -9.68
CA TYR A 321 3.86 32.85 -8.26
C TYR A 321 2.38 32.79 -7.90
N ALA A 322 1.97 31.67 -7.33
CA ALA A 322 0.60 31.40 -6.90
C ALA A 322 0.55 31.11 -5.40
N GLU A 323 -0.53 31.48 -4.75
CA GLU A 323 -0.72 31.26 -3.32
C GLU A 323 -1.53 29.97 -3.08
N GLY A 324 -0.88 28.96 -2.52
CA GLY A 324 -1.51 27.69 -2.18
C GLY A 324 -1.58 26.69 -3.34
N ALA A 325 -2.04 25.48 -3.00
CA ALA A 325 -1.99 24.33 -3.92
C ALA A 325 -2.97 24.46 -5.09
N ASP A 326 -4.18 24.96 -4.83
CA ASP A 326 -5.21 25.03 -5.87
C ASP A 326 -4.85 26.10 -6.92
N ALA A 327 -4.42 27.29 -6.48
CA ALA A 327 -3.97 28.33 -7.40
C ALA A 327 -2.73 27.92 -8.21
N GLU A 328 -1.79 27.18 -7.60
CA GLU A 328 -0.62 26.61 -8.27
C GLU A 328 -1.03 25.61 -9.36
N MET A 329 -2.01 24.73 -9.08
CA MET A 329 -2.55 23.78 -10.05
C MET A 329 -3.31 24.47 -11.19
N ASP A 330 -4.16 25.44 -10.87
CA ASP A 330 -4.92 26.19 -11.86
C ASP A 330 -4.02 26.99 -12.82
N ALA A 331 -2.93 27.56 -12.30
CA ALA A 331 -1.92 28.21 -13.12
C ALA A 331 -1.18 27.21 -14.01
N LEU A 332 -0.76 26.05 -13.46
CA LEU A 332 -0.07 24.99 -14.22
C LEU A 332 -0.92 24.48 -15.39
N GLN A 333 -2.22 24.30 -15.20
CA GLN A 333 -3.11 23.85 -16.27
C GLN A 333 -3.23 24.84 -17.43
N LYS A 334 -2.93 26.13 -17.22
CA LYS A 334 -3.05 27.20 -18.22
C LYS A 334 -1.74 27.58 -18.90
N LEU A 335 -0.59 27.37 -18.20
CA LEU A 335 0.70 27.78 -18.74
C LEU A 335 1.33 26.71 -19.67
N ASN A 336 2.36 27.13 -20.41
CA ASN A 336 3.25 26.23 -21.15
C ASN A 336 4.53 25.98 -20.31
N PRO A 337 4.73 24.79 -19.77
CA PRO A 337 5.87 24.48 -18.88
C PRO A 337 7.24 24.57 -19.60
N ALA A 338 7.28 24.54 -20.93
CA ALA A 338 8.51 24.75 -21.68
C ALA A 338 9.07 26.20 -21.59
N VAL A 339 8.19 27.15 -21.26
CA VAL A 339 8.50 28.59 -21.28
C VAL A 339 8.39 29.21 -19.87
N LYS A 340 7.38 28.81 -19.12
CA LYS A 340 7.09 29.37 -17.79
C LYS A 340 6.96 28.24 -16.78
N ALA A 341 7.44 28.49 -15.56
CA ALA A 341 7.14 27.64 -14.41
C ALA A 341 6.17 28.35 -13.46
N VAL A 342 5.43 27.59 -12.68
CA VAL A 342 4.64 28.10 -11.54
C VAL A 342 5.24 27.62 -10.23
N ALA A 343 5.27 28.47 -9.22
CA ALA A 343 5.73 28.13 -7.88
C ALA A 343 4.84 28.78 -6.81
N ASP A 344 4.76 28.15 -5.67
CA ASP A 344 4.14 28.74 -4.49
C ASP A 344 4.93 30.00 -4.05
N VAL A 345 4.24 31.06 -3.63
CA VAL A 345 4.82 32.34 -3.20
C VAL A 345 5.94 32.19 -2.19
N LYS A 346 5.89 31.17 -1.33
CA LYS A 346 6.95 30.87 -0.34
C LYS A 346 8.32 30.56 -0.97
N PHE A 347 8.38 30.14 -2.23
CA PHE A 347 9.61 29.89 -2.95
C PHE A 347 10.16 31.11 -3.70
N LYS A 348 9.44 32.23 -3.68
CA LYS A 348 9.90 33.48 -4.30
C LYS A 348 11.26 33.96 -3.78
N PRO A 349 11.60 33.87 -2.49
CA PRO A 349 12.93 34.21 -1.99
C PRO A 349 14.06 33.34 -2.57
N VAL A 350 13.74 32.10 -2.96
CA VAL A 350 14.72 31.15 -3.51
C VAL A 350 14.89 31.31 -5.01
N LEU A 351 13.82 31.44 -5.77
CA LEU A 351 13.84 31.48 -7.23
C LEU A 351 14.00 32.89 -7.78
N GLY A 352 13.45 33.91 -7.10
CA GLY A 352 13.49 35.30 -7.57
C GLY A 352 12.71 35.48 -8.88
N THR A 353 13.24 36.37 -9.73
CA THR A 353 12.72 36.59 -11.08
C THR A 353 13.65 35.90 -12.07
N ALA A 354 13.09 35.08 -12.97
CA ALA A 354 13.87 34.49 -14.07
C ALA A 354 14.14 35.54 -15.15
N ALA A 355 15.30 35.47 -15.75
CA ALA A 355 15.58 36.19 -16.98
C ALA A 355 15.21 35.32 -18.19
N PRO A 356 14.72 35.91 -19.30
CA PRO A 356 14.47 35.15 -20.52
C PRO A 356 15.75 34.43 -21.02
N LYS A 357 15.54 33.21 -21.53
CA LYS A 357 16.61 32.40 -22.14
C LYS A 357 17.29 33.17 -23.27
N GLN A 358 18.59 33.02 -23.37
CA GLN A 358 19.40 33.54 -24.47
C GLN A 358 19.74 32.42 -25.48
N PRO A 359 19.97 32.74 -26.73
CA PRO A 359 20.54 31.79 -27.68
C PRO A 359 21.85 31.20 -27.16
N GLY A 360 21.92 29.88 -27.04
CA GLY A 360 23.10 29.18 -26.49
C GLY A 360 22.97 28.74 -25.04
N ASP A 361 21.94 29.21 -24.31
CA ASP A 361 21.68 28.74 -22.96
C ASP A 361 21.26 27.25 -22.99
N THR A 362 21.93 26.44 -22.17
CA THR A 362 21.72 24.98 -22.12
C THR A 362 21.74 24.46 -20.70
N ILE A 363 20.99 23.40 -20.47
CA ILE A 363 21.10 22.53 -19.29
C ILE A 363 20.81 21.09 -19.70
N TYR A 364 21.61 20.14 -19.24
CA TYR A 364 21.42 18.72 -19.55
C TYR A 364 21.98 17.80 -18.48
N LEU A 365 21.39 16.60 -18.37
CA LEU A 365 21.83 15.54 -17.47
C LEU A 365 23.11 14.89 -18.00
N THR A 366 24.12 14.73 -17.14
CA THR A 366 25.39 14.06 -17.48
C THR A 366 25.53 12.70 -16.83
N SER A 367 24.89 12.49 -15.67
CA SER A 367 24.91 11.21 -14.97
C SER A 367 23.64 11.03 -14.14
N TYR A 368 23.09 9.84 -14.20
CA TYR A 368 21.97 9.39 -13.38
C TYR A 368 22.35 8.20 -12.51
N LYS A 369 22.16 8.33 -11.20
CA LYS A 369 22.13 7.24 -10.24
C LYS A 369 20.93 7.45 -9.33
N PRO A 370 20.35 6.41 -8.71
CA PRO A 370 19.15 6.56 -7.87
C PRO A 370 19.26 7.66 -6.80
N ASN A 371 20.45 7.83 -6.21
CA ASN A 371 20.69 8.80 -5.13
C ASN A 371 21.62 9.95 -5.54
N GLU A 372 22.03 10.05 -6.81
CA GLU A 372 22.88 11.13 -7.30
C GLU A 372 22.56 11.47 -8.75
N LEU A 373 22.28 12.75 -9.02
CA LEU A 373 22.03 13.29 -10.35
C LEU A 373 23.08 14.38 -10.62
N ARG A 374 23.67 14.36 -11.80
CA ARG A 374 24.63 15.39 -12.24
C ARG A 374 24.16 16.04 -13.51
N TYR A 375 24.22 17.36 -13.53
CA TYR A 375 23.85 18.17 -14.69
C TYR A 375 24.99 19.14 -15.01
N LYS A 376 25.02 19.61 -16.25
CA LYS A 376 25.80 20.76 -16.67
C LYS A 376 24.88 21.81 -17.22
N SER A 377 25.18 23.08 -16.90
CA SER A 377 24.46 24.23 -17.44
C SER A 377 25.49 25.22 -18.05
N HIS A 378 25.01 25.98 -19.03
CA HIS A 378 25.64 27.17 -19.55
C HIS A 378 24.58 28.21 -19.80
N THR A 379 24.67 29.39 -19.14
CA THR A 379 23.67 30.43 -19.22
C THR A 379 24.35 31.80 -19.28
N GLY A 380 23.84 32.68 -20.16
CA GLY A 380 24.32 34.05 -20.29
C GLY A 380 23.99 34.97 -19.12
N ASN A 381 22.84 34.69 -18.46
CA ASN A 381 22.32 35.41 -17.30
C ASN A 381 21.95 34.44 -16.18
N ASP A 382 21.68 34.97 -14.98
CA ASP A 382 21.04 34.18 -13.94
C ASP A 382 19.72 33.60 -14.47
N ALA A 383 19.54 32.31 -14.37
CA ALA A 383 18.41 31.60 -14.93
C ALA A 383 17.67 30.75 -13.88
N VAL A 384 16.43 30.42 -14.15
CA VAL A 384 15.71 29.39 -13.37
C VAL A 384 15.63 28.11 -14.19
N ALA A 385 16.18 27.04 -13.62
CA ALA A 385 16.10 25.70 -14.16
C ALA A 385 14.98 24.91 -13.51
N VAL A 386 14.24 24.17 -14.32
CA VAL A 386 13.28 23.16 -13.89
C VAL A 386 13.84 21.78 -14.20
N PHE A 387 13.69 20.85 -13.27
CA PHE A 387 14.15 19.46 -13.40
C PHE A 387 12.93 18.55 -13.40
N SER A 388 12.88 17.59 -14.30
CA SER A 388 11.77 16.64 -14.40
C SER A 388 11.67 15.68 -13.21
N GLU A 389 12.44 15.90 -12.16
CA GLU A 389 12.45 15.11 -10.93
C GLU A 389 11.41 15.60 -9.91
N VAL A 390 10.73 14.65 -9.26
CA VAL A 390 9.73 14.97 -8.24
C VAL A 390 10.41 15.62 -7.03
N TYR A 391 9.84 16.75 -6.59
CA TYR A 391 10.28 17.45 -5.39
C TYR A 391 9.92 16.65 -4.14
N PHE A 392 10.93 16.37 -3.34
CA PHE A 392 10.78 15.76 -2.02
C PHE A 392 11.63 16.55 -1.03
N PRO A 393 11.05 17.19 0.00
CA PRO A 393 11.74 18.19 0.81
C PRO A 393 12.76 17.60 1.80
N TRP A 394 12.74 16.30 2.00
CA TRP A 394 13.56 15.64 3.00
C TRP A 394 14.63 14.76 2.35
N GLY A 395 15.89 15.14 2.52
CA GLY A 395 17.05 14.34 2.15
C GLY A 395 17.70 14.67 0.82
N TRP A 396 17.07 15.44 -0.08
CA TRP A 396 17.75 15.95 -1.27
C TRP A 396 18.48 17.26 -0.98
N THR A 397 19.76 17.29 -1.32
CA THR A 397 20.60 18.50 -1.35
C THR A 397 21.09 18.76 -2.78
N ALA A 398 21.37 20.01 -3.12
CA ALA A 398 21.93 20.37 -4.40
C ALA A 398 23.15 21.29 -4.23
N THR A 399 24.18 21.04 -5.01
CA THR A 399 25.34 21.91 -5.09
C THR A 399 25.58 22.39 -6.52
N VAL A 400 26.03 23.63 -6.68
CA VAL A 400 26.50 24.20 -7.92
C VAL A 400 27.99 24.51 -7.71
N ASP A 401 28.87 23.85 -8.45
CA ASP A 401 30.34 23.91 -8.30
C ASP A 401 30.79 23.67 -6.84
N GLY A 402 30.12 22.73 -6.15
CA GLY A 402 30.40 22.40 -4.76
C GLY A 402 29.77 23.32 -3.71
N LYS A 403 29.17 24.45 -4.09
CA LYS A 403 28.44 25.34 -3.18
C LYS A 403 26.97 24.92 -3.10
N GLU A 404 26.45 24.68 -1.90
CA GLU A 404 25.07 24.33 -1.70
C GLU A 404 24.11 25.45 -2.09
N LEU A 405 23.09 25.11 -2.89
CA LEU A 405 21.99 25.99 -3.27
C LEU A 405 20.64 25.31 -2.95
N PRO A 406 19.63 26.10 -2.56
CA PRO A 406 18.33 25.56 -2.20
C PRO A 406 17.57 25.06 -3.42
N ILE A 407 16.86 23.94 -3.23
CA ILE A 407 15.91 23.37 -4.19
C ILE A 407 14.52 23.92 -3.85
N ALA A 408 13.86 24.52 -4.82
CA ALA A 408 12.45 24.93 -4.72
C ALA A 408 11.52 23.88 -5.36
N ARG A 409 10.24 23.93 -5.02
CA ARG A 409 9.21 23.20 -5.77
C ARG A 409 8.62 24.12 -6.82
N VAL A 410 8.54 23.64 -8.05
CA VAL A 410 7.92 24.29 -9.20
C VAL A 410 6.97 23.31 -9.90
N ASP A 411 6.11 23.87 -10.76
CA ASP A 411 5.15 23.08 -11.57
C ASP A 411 4.42 22.04 -10.73
N TYR A 412 3.96 22.49 -9.54
CA TYR A 412 3.21 21.73 -8.55
C TYR A 412 3.98 20.58 -7.89
N THR A 413 4.88 19.90 -8.58
CA THR A 413 5.54 18.67 -8.09
C THR A 413 7.02 18.53 -8.46
N LEU A 414 7.56 19.40 -9.32
CA LEU A 414 8.92 19.29 -9.83
C LEU A 414 9.94 20.08 -9.00
N ARG A 415 11.23 19.84 -9.26
CA ARG A 415 12.31 20.63 -8.63
C ARG A 415 12.66 21.82 -9.50
N GLY A 416 12.91 22.95 -8.86
CA GLY A 416 13.43 24.16 -9.49
C GLY A 416 14.61 24.72 -8.75
N MET A 417 15.54 25.36 -9.45
CA MET A 417 16.69 26.04 -8.86
C MET A 417 17.00 27.32 -9.62
N ARG A 418 17.47 28.34 -8.90
CA ARG A 418 18.10 29.49 -9.50
C ARG A 418 19.58 29.14 -9.73
N LEU A 419 20.04 29.32 -10.96
CA LEU A 419 21.42 29.10 -11.39
C LEU A 419 22.08 30.45 -11.68
N PRO A 420 23.33 30.67 -11.26
CA PRO A 420 24.10 31.86 -11.67
C PRO A 420 24.45 31.81 -13.16
N ALA A 421 24.78 32.96 -13.73
CA ALA A 421 25.29 33.06 -15.08
C ALA A 421 26.66 32.37 -15.20
N GLY A 422 26.90 31.70 -16.32
CA GLY A 422 28.14 30.95 -16.58
C GLY A 422 27.94 29.49 -16.87
N SER A 423 29.05 28.76 -16.85
CA SER A 423 29.09 27.29 -17.01
C SER A 423 29.26 26.64 -15.65
N HIS A 424 28.34 25.78 -15.28
CA HIS A 424 28.29 25.19 -13.94
C HIS A 424 28.04 23.69 -13.98
N GLU A 425 28.57 22.98 -12.96
CA GLU A 425 28.20 21.61 -12.64
C GLU A 425 27.25 21.60 -11.47
N ILE A 426 26.07 20.97 -11.66
CA ILE A 426 25.02 20.82 -10.64
C ILE A 426 25.03 19.37 -10.18
N VAL A 427 25.12 19.14 -8.88
CA VAL A 427 25.04 17.81 -8.28
C VAL A 427 23.91 17.78 -7.26
N MET A 428 22.93 16.90 -7.48
CA MET A 428 21.87 16.63 -6.51
C MET A 428 22.14 15.27 -5.85
N ARG A 429 22.08 15.22 -4.51
CA ARG A 429 22.26 13.98 -3.71
C ARG A 429 21.11 13.76 -2.77
N PHE A 430 20.73 12.48 -2.65
CA PHE A 430 19.74 12.02 -1.68
C PHE A 430 20.42 11.30 -0.54
N ASP A 431 20.42 11.91 0.65
CA ASP A 431 21.04 11.36 1.87
C ASP A 431 20.27 11.84 3.11
N PRO A 432 19.08 11.26 3.38
CA PRO A 432 18.25 11.71 4.49
C PRO A 432 18.78 11.22 5.85
N LYS A 433 19.08 12.14 6.75
CA LYS A 433 19.52 11.85 8.13
C LYS A 433 18.54 10.94 8.90
N SER A 434 17.25 11.02 8.58
CA SER A 434 16.21 10.18 9.19
C SER A 434 16.45 8.68 8.94
N ILE A 435 16.93 8.28 7.76
CA ILE A 435 17.24 6.88 7.46
C ILE A 435 18.37 6.39 8.35
N HIS A 436 19.48 7.12 8.43
CA HIS A 436 20.61 6.75 9.29
C HIS A 436 20.22 6.60 10.75
N THR A 437 19.38 7.51 11.25
CA THR A 437 18.86 7.44 12.63
C THR A 437 17.96 6.23 12.83
N THR A 438 17.00 5.99 11.95
CA THR A 438 16.06 4.88 12.08
C THR A 438 16.74 3.53 11.88
N GLU A 439 17.71 3.40 10.98
CA GLU A 439 18.53 2.19 10.83
C GLU A 439 19.32 1.89 12.11
N THR A 440 19.97 2.90 12.71
CA THR A 440 20.69 2.72 13.97
C THR A 440 19.76 2.22 15.07
N VAL A 441 18.58 2.81 15.22
CA VAL A 441 17.56 2.37 16.18
C VAL A 441 17.10 0.94 15.91
N ALA A 442 16.83 0.61 14.64
CA ALA A 442 16.38 -0.71 14.22
C ALA A 442 17.42 -1.80 14.53
N TYR A 443 18.68 -1.58 14.11
CA TYR A 443 19.76 -2.53 14.37
C TYR A 443 20.05 -2.69 15.88
N THR A 444 20.02 -1.60 16.65
CA THR A 444 20.16 -1.67 18.10
C THR A 444 19.03 -2.48 18.74
N SER A 445 17.79 -2.23 18.34
CA SER A 445 16.62 -2.93 18.87
C SER A 445 16.66 -4.42 18.55
N ILE A 446 16.97 -4.78 17.30
CA ILE A 446 17.07 -6.19 16.88
C ILE A 446 18.19 -6.92 17.62
N THR A 447 19.33 -6.25 17.83
CA THR A 447 20.45 -6.80 18.60
C THR A 447 20.04 -7.09 20.04
N LEU A 448 19.34 -6.15 20.69
CA LEU A 448 18.83 -6.35 22.05
C LEU A 448 17.84 -7.51 22.15
N VAL A 449 16.96 -7.67 21.15
CA VAL A 449 16.02 -8.81 21.09
C VAL A 449 16.77 -10.12 21.00
N TYR A 450 17.76 -10.24 20.09
CA TYR A 450 18.55 -11.47 19.98
C TYR A 450 19.35 -11.77 21.24
N LEU A 451 19.95 -10.77 21.86
CA LEU A 451 20.63 -10.96 23.14
C LEU A 451 19.68 -11.46 24.25
N ALA A 452 18.48 -10.88 24.33
CA ALA A 452 17.46 -11.34 25.29
C ALA A 452 17.04 -12.80 25.04
N LEU A 453 16.85 -13.20 23.77
CA LEU A 453 16.54 -14.58 23.38
C LEU A 453 17.67 -15.56 23.76
N ILE A 454 18.93 -15.19 23.51
CA ILE A 454 20.10 -15.98 23.88
C ILE A 454 20.16 -16.16 25.39
N VAL A 455 20.00 -15.08 26.16
CA VAL A 455 19.98 -15.12 27.63
C VAL A 455 18.84 -16.01 28.15
N ALA A 456 17.64 -15.90 27.59
CA ALA A 456 16.50 -16.73 27.92
C ALA A 456 16.76 -18.22 27.62
N LEU A 457 17.37 -18.52 26.47
CA LEU A 457 17.76 -19.90 26.10
C LEU A 457 18.79 -20.46 27.10
N ILE A 458 19.85 -19.73 27.40
CA ILE A 458 20.88 -20.13 28.35
C ILE A 458 20.26 -20.38 29.74
N ALA A 459 19.41 -19.47 30.22
CA ALA A 459 18.72 -19.58 31.50
C ALA A 459 17.81 -20.84 31.53
N THR A 460 17.11 -21.12 30.44
CA THR A 460 16.24 -22.31 30.32
C THR A 460 17.06 -23.61 30.35
N VAL A 461 18.15 -23.67 29.58
CA VAL A 461 19.07 -24.84 29.58
C VAL A 461 19.70 -25.08 30.94
N ALA A 462 20.18 -23.99 31.61
CA ALA A 462 20.75 -24.07 32.96
C ALA A 462 19.72 -24.51 34.00
N ALA A 463 18.47 -24.05 33.90
CA ALA A 463 17.38 -24.48 34.78
C ALA A 463 17.03 -25.96 34.59
N TYR A 464 17.04 -26.43 33.33
CA TYR A 464 16.80 -27.85 32.98
C TYR A 464 17.93 -28.76 33.50
N GLY A 465 19.19 -28.34 33.38
CA GLY A 465 20.35 -29.05 33.92
C GLY A 465 20.26 -29.26 35.44
N ARG A 466 19.97 -28.19 36.18
CA ARG A 466 19.80 -28.22 37.64
C ARG A 466 18.66 -29.14 38.11
N ARG A 467 17.55 -29.21 37.36
CA ARG A 467 16.45 -30.15 37.66
C ARG A 467 16.85 -31.63 37.49
N LYS A 468 17.75 -31.90 36.57
CA LYS A 468 18.21 -33.26 36.29
C LYS A 468 19.23 -33.77 37.33
N GLU A 469 19.94 -32.86 37.98
CA GLU A 469 20.88 -33.20 39.11
C GLU A 469 20.15 -33.39 40.46
N GLN A 470 18.88 -33.00 40.56
CA GLN A 470 18.06 -33.17 41.78
C GLN A 470 17.11 -34.37 41.73
N LEU A 471 17.08 -35.10 40.62
CA LEU A 471 16.36 -36.37 40.41
C LEU A 471 17.35 -37.57 40.42
#